data_40193838ab6954b346be7b4337c9c97c
#
_entry.id   40193838ab6954b346be7b4337c9c97c
#
_cell.length_a   1.000
_cell.length_b   1.000
_cell.length_c   1.000
_cell.angle_alpha   90.00
_cell.angle_beta   90.00
_cell.angle_gamma   90.00
#
_symmetry.space_group_name_H-M   'P 1'
#
loop_
_entity.id
_entity.type
_entity.pdbx_description
1 polymer ?
#
loop_
_entity_poly.entity_id
_entity_poly.type
_entity_poly.pdbx_seq_one_letter_code
_entity_poly.pdbx_strand_id
1 'polypeptide(L)'
;MGAIADRKKTWRFLLFFFLAAPAFCQQSKPLSSATRSLFLQSAVEILRRDYSTGETSYLLLDARSGALLASHWENSGKPIPLGSLVKPFTALAYAEAHDFRYPEYECKGKASGCWQPQPHGKLDVTSAVAVSCNTYFRLLAEGVAPEQLASLVQSFGLESPGAGSTAANLMGLGEQWRISPLHMAKAYLELYRRKDQPGVSPLVEGMRQAALRGTGAAIGRQLKQDTALVKTGTAPCTHTSWAPADGFVIALVPAEQPEILLFLRMHSVTGAKTAETAGRILQQMEE
;
A
#
# COMPACT_ATOMS: atom_id res chain seq x y z
N MET A 1 -1.30 10.90 85.14
CA MET A 1 0.06 11.18 84.55
C MET A 1 0.44 9.98 83.69
N GLY A 2 0.17 10.03 82.47
CA GLY A 2 0.40 8.96 81.50
C GLY A 2 1.05 9.53 80.25
N ALA A 3 2.24 9.08 79.90
CA ALA A 3 3.04 9.54 78.81
C ALA A 3 2.57 8.85 77.50
N ILE A 4 2.27 9.64 76.48
CA ILE A 4 1.91 9.19 75.13
C ILE A 4 3.19 9.03 74.33
N ALA A 5 3.48 7.79 73.86
CA ALA A 5 4.62 7.47 73.01
C ALA A 5 4.26 7.72 71.52
N ASP A 6 5.00 8.61 70.91
CA ASP A 6 4.93 8.98 69.53
C ASP A 6 5.62 7.91 68.65
N ARG A 7 4.87 7.22 67.80
CA ARG A 7 5.37 6.23 66.80
C ARG A 7 5.57 6.91 65.47
N LYS A 8 6.76 7.35 65.13
CA LYS A 8 7.14 7.78 63.78
C LYS A 8 7.18 6.59 62.81
N LYS A 9 6.23 6.54 61.88
CA LYS A 9 6.22 5.61 60.74
C LYS A 9 7.19 6.14 59.67
N THR A 10 8.32 5.51 59.50
CA THR A 10 9.24 5.74 58.38
C THR A 10 8.75 4.97 57.17
N TRP A 11 8.26 5.70 56.16
CA TRP A 11 7.94 5.14 54.83
C TRP A 11 9.25 5.03 54.03
N ARG A 12 9.69 3.80 53.77
CA ARG A 12 10.74 3.50 52.82
C ARG A 12 10.12 3.52 51.42
N PHE A 13 10.42 4.55 50.60
CA PHE A 13 10.15 4.55 49.18
C PHE A 13 11.15 3.60 48.50
N LEU A 14 10.65 2.46 47.98
CA LEU A 14 11.38 1.61 47.05
C LEU A 14 11.25 2.25 45.67
N LEU A 15 12.31 2.89 45.20
CA LEU A 15 12.47 3.32 43.81
C LEU A 15 12.72 2.09 42.94
N PHE A 16 11.70 1.64 42.23
CA PHE A 16 11.88 0.69 41.12
C PHE A 16 12.47 1.44 39.92
N PHE A 17 13.75 1.25 39.68
CA PHE A 17 14.38 1.61 38.42
C PHE A 17 13.88 0.63 37.32
N PHE A 18 12.94 1.05 36.49
CA PHE A 18 12.67 0.36 35.24
C PHE A 18 13.83 0.63 34.27
N LEU A 19 14.73 -0.31 34.13
CA LEU A 19 15.69 -0.37 33.03
C LEU A 19 14.89 -0.66 31.74
N ALA A 20 14.52 0.38 30.99
CA ALA A 20 14.04 0.25 29.63
C ALA A 20 15.22 -0.25 28.78
N ALA A 21 15.19 -1.54 28.43
CA ALA A 21 16.11 -2.07 27.43
C ALA A 21 15.83 -1.35 26.09
N PRO A 22 16.85 -0.82 25.40
CA PRO A 22 16.65 -0.27 24.07
C PRO A 22 16.21 -1.40 23.15
N ALA A 23 15.02 -1.25 22.52
CA ALA A 23 14.61 -2.11 21.41
C ALA A 23 15.62 -1.90 20.29
N PHE A 24 16.53 -2.85 20.13
CA PHE A 24 17.42 -2.92 18.99
C PHE A 24 16.54 -3.15 17.76
N CYS A 25 16.24 -2.09 17.01
CA CYS A 25 15.71 -2.19 15.67
C CYS A 25 16.82 -2.84 14.82
N GLN A 26 16.71 -4.15 14.60
CA GLN A 26 17.62 -4.89 13.74
C GLN A 26 17.38 -4.45 12.31
N GLN A 27 18.15 -3.44 11.86
CA GLN A 27 18.18 -3.07 10.44
C GLN A 27 18.75 -4.26 9.68
N SER A 28 17.95 -4.85 8.80
CA SER A 28 18.38 -5.89 7.88
C SER A 28 19.53 -5.35 7.03
N LYS A 29 20.70 -6.00 7.10
CA LYS A 29 21.84 -5.63 6.24
C LYS A 29 21.45 -5.83 4.77
N PRO A 30 21.79 -4.87 3.90
CA PRO A 30 21.54 -5.05 2.46
C PRO A 30 22.23 -6.32 1.95
N LEU A 31 21.52 -7.07 1.11
CA LEU A 31 22.05 -8.29 0.49
C LEU A 31 23.32 -7.98 -0.29
N SER A 32 24.30 -8.88 -0.26
CA SER A 32 25.45 -8.82 -1.16
C SER A 32 24.98 -8.87 -2.62
N SER A 33 25.76 -8.37 -3.56
CA SER A 33 25.39 -8.37 -4.98
C SER A 33 25.10 -9.79 -5.51
N ALA A 34 25.88 -10.78 -5.10
CA ALA A 34 25.72 -12.18 -5.48
C ALA A 34 24.43 -12.78 -4.87
N THR A 35 24.22 -12.61 -3.58
CA THR A 35 23.01 -13.07 -2.88
C THR A 35 21.75 -12.45 -3.48
N ARG A 36 21.80 -11.13 -3.78
CA ARG A 36 20.71 -10.42 -4.43
C ARG A 36 20.40 -10.97 -5.82
N SER A 37 21.42 -11.26 -6.62
CA SER A 37 21.24 -11.84 -7.96
C SER A 37 20.54 -13.20 -7.89
N LEU A 38 20.95 -14.06 -6.96
CA LEU A 38 20.32 -15.37 -6.74
C LEU A 38 18.86 -15.21 -6.29
N PHE A 39 18.59 -14.31 -5.35
CA PHE A 39 17.23 -14.01 -4.91
C PHE A 39 16.32 -13.58 -6.07
N LEU A 40 16.78 -12.64 -6.91
CA LEU A 40 15.99 -12.17 -8.06
C LEU A 40 15.75 -13.29 -9.09
N GLN A 41 16.74 -14.16 -9.34
CA GLN A 41 16.58 -15.30 -10.23
C GLN A 41 15.59 -16.31 -9.67
N SER A 42 15.66 -16.63 -8.38
CA SER A 42 14.73 -17.53 -7.71
C SER A 42 13.30 -16.99 -7.73
N ALA A 43 13.12 -15.69 -7.46
CA ALA A 43 11.82 -15.03 -7.51
C ALA A 43 11.16 -15.12 -8.91
N VAL A 44 11.96 -14.92 -9.97
CA VAL A 44 11.51 -15.09 -11.36
C VAL A 44 11.07 -16.52 -11.64
N GLU A 45 11.86 -17.52 -11.18
CA GLU A 45 11.59 -18.93 -11.42
C GLU A 45 10.32 -19.40 -10.69
N ILE A 46 10.14 -19.01 -9.44
CA ILE A 46 8.92 -19.29 -8.66
C ILE A 46 7.68 -18.80 -9.42
N LEU A 47 7.69 -17.54 -9.86
CA LEU A 47 6.56 -16.96 -10.58
C LEU A 47 6.27 -17.69 -11.89
N ARG A 48 7.31 -18.00 -12.67
CA ARG A 48 7.14 -18.67 -13.97
C ARG A 48 6.61 -20.09 -13.83
N ARG A 49 7.13 -20.82 -12.86
CA ARG A 49 6.77 -22.24 -12.64
C ARG A 49 5.37 -22.39 -12.04
N ASP A 50 5.06 -21.61 -11.01
CA ASP A 50 3.91 -21.90 -10.15
C ASP A 50 2.72 -20.96 -10.38
N TYR A 51 2.92 -19.78 -10.97
CA TYR A 51 1.89 -18.74 -11.04
C TYR A 51 1.57 -18.20 -12.44
N SER A 52 2.16 -18.77 -13.49
CA SER A 52 1.82 -18.41 -14.88
C SER A 52 0.57 -19.15 -15.35
N THR A 53 -0.57 -18.84 -14.73
CA THR A 53 -1.87 -19.47 -15.04
C THR A 53 -2.82 -18.46 -15.70
N GLY A 54 -3.92 -18.92 -16.32
CA GLY A 54 -4.92 -18.05 -16.94
C GLY A 54 -5.69 -17.16 -15.94
N GLU A 55 -5.66 -17.48 -14.64
CA GLU A 55 -6.37 -16.72 -13.60
C GLU A 55 -5.54 -15.58 -13.01
N THR A 56 -4.22 -15.62 -13.19
CA THR A 56 -3.28 -14.65 -12.64
C THR A 56 -2.55 -13.88 -13.71
N SER A 57 -2.31 -12.61 -13.46
CA SER A 57 -1.36 -11.82 -14.24
C SER A 57 -0.42 -11.10 -13.28
N TYR A 58 0.88 -11.11 -13.58
CA TYR A 58 1.85 -10.47 -12.72
C TYR A 58 2.92 -9.69 -13.49
N LEU A 59 3.48 -8.70 -12.79
CA LEU A 59 4.73 -8.03 -13.11
C LEU A 59 5.64 -8.14 -11.89
N LEU A 60 6.87 -8.56 -12.09
CA LEU A 60 7.93 -8.50 -11.09
C LEU A 60 8.98 -7.51 -11.56
N LEU A 61 9.23 -6.47 -10.78
CA LEU A 61 10.24 -5.47 -11.05
C LEU A 61 11.36 -5.53 -10.01
N ASP A 62 12.58 -5.31 -10.46
CA ASP A 62 13.70 -4.95 -9.61
C ASP A 62 13.41 -3.57 -8.99
N ALA A 63 13.29 -3.50 -7.66
CA ALA A 63 12.88 -2.26 -7.01
C ALA A 63 13.96 -1.17 -7.06
N ARG A 64 15.25 -1.54 -7.17
CA ARG A 64 16.35 -0.58 -7.23
C ARG A 64 16.46 0.06 -8.61
N SER A 65 16.48 -0.76 -9.65
CA SER A 65 16.66 -0.28 -11.04
C SER A 65 15.35 0.09 -11.74
N GLY A 66 14.21 -0.49 -11.30
CA GLY A 66 12.93 -0.40 -11.98
C GLY A 66 12.83 -1.31 -13.21
N ALA A 67 13.81 -2.21 -13.43
CA ALA A 67 13.80 -3.15 -14.54
C ALA A 67 12.69 -4.21 -14.37
N LEU A 68 12.00 -4.54 -15.44
CA LEU A 68 11.05 -5.64 -15.49
C LEU A 68 11.83 -6.97 -15.52
N LEU A 69 11.69 -7.79 -14.48
CA LEU A 69 12.37 -9.08 -14.34
C LEU A 69 11.54 -10.22 -14.90
N ALA A 70 10.23 -10.20 -14.65
CA ALA A 70 9.29 -11.20 -15.15
C ALA A 70 7.92 -10.58 -15.38
N SER A 71 7.22 -11.11 -16.37
CA SER A 71 5.84 -10.72 -16.69
C SER A 71 5.05 -11.92 -17.16
N HIS A 72 3.84 -12.06 -16.62
CA HIS A 72 2.77 -12.87 -17.16
C HIS A 72 1.52 -12.00 -17.28
N TRP A 73 1.57 -11.01 -18.18
CA TRP A 73 0.51 -10.05 -18.44
C TRP A 73 0.45 -9.79 -19.92
N GLU A 74 -0.64 -10.20 -20.59
CA GLU A 74 -0.76 -10.20 -22.03
C GLU A 74 -0.37 -8.85 -22.67
N ASN A 75 -0.85 -7.75 -22.09
CA ASN A 75 -0.49 -6.40 -22.53
C ASN A 75 -0.42 -5.45 -21.35
N SER A 76 0.70 -5.49 -20.62
CA SER A 76 0.91 -4.63 -19.44
C SER A 76 1.05 -3.14 -19.77
N GLY A 77 1.24 -2.79 -21.05
CA GLY A 77 1.26 -1.41 -21.54
C GLY A 77 -0.13 -0.87 -21.89
N LYS A 78 -1.16 -1.73 -21.99
CA LYS A 78 -2.51 -1.29 -22.32
C LYS A 78 -3.22 -0.71 -21.09
N PRO A 79 -3.71 0.55 -21.14
CA PRO A 79 -4.41 1.15 -20.01
C PRO A 79 -5.70 0.43 -19.64
N ILE A 80 -5.87 0.10 -18.36
CA ILE A 80 -7.07 -0.51 -17.77
C ILE A 80 -7.45 0.21 -16.47
N PRO A 81 -8.68 0.08 -15.97
CA PRO A 81 -9.03 0.55 -14.64
C PRO A 81 -8.24 -0.24 -13.58
N LEU A 82 -7.61 0.46 -12.65
CA LEU A 82 -6.80 -0.14 -11.59
C LEU A 82 -7.37 0.10 -10.19
N GLY A 83 -8.56 0.69 -10.13
CA GLY A 83 -9.28 0.89 -8.88
C GLY A 83 -8.50 1.73 -7.88
N SER A 84 -8.58 1.35 -6.63
CA SER A 84 -7.97 2.07 -5.51
C SER A 84 -6.43 2.17 -5.53
N LEU A 85 -5.75 1.62 -6.55
CA LEU A 85 -4.31 1.84 -6.71
C LEU A 85 -3.98 3.31 -7.02
N VAL A 86 -4.92 4.09 -7.54
CA VAL A 86 -4.69 5.52 -7.82
C VAL A 86 -4.73 6.41 -6.57
N LYS A 87 -5.34 5.95 -5.47
CA LYS A 87 -5.62 6.76 -4.27
C LYS A 87 -4.42 7.48 -3.66
N PRO A 88 -3.22 6.89 -3.55
CA PRO A 88 -2.05 7.62 -3.05
C PRO A 88 -1.70 8.84 -3.90
N PHE A 89 -1.87 8.77 -5.21
CA PHE A 89 -1.57 9.88 -6.12
C PHE A 89 -2.63 10.99 -6.00
N THR A 90 -3.91 10.63 -5.86
CA THR A 90 -4.97 11.61 -5.57
C THR A 90 -4.74 12.31 -4.24
N ALA A 91 -4.32 11.56 -3.21
CA ALA A 91 -3.96 12.16 -1.93
C ALA A 91 -2.77 13.11 -2.04
N LEU A 92 -1.74 12.74 -2.79
CA LEU A 92 -0.57 13.60 -2.97
C LEU A 92 -0.91 14.88 -3.74
N ALA A 93 -1.77 14.80 -4.77
CA ALA A 93 -2.27 16.00 -5.48
C ALA A 93 -3.05 16.93 -4.53
N TYR A 94 -3.87 16.37 -3.64
CA TYR A 94 -4.52 17.15 -2.60
C TYR A 94 -3.50 17.83 -1.68
N ALA A 95 -2.49 17.10 -1.22
CA ALA A 95 -1.47 17.63 -0.32
C ALA A 95 -0.68 18.78 -0.95
N GLU A 96 -0.27 18.68 -2.22
CA GLU A 96 0.42 19.75 -2.94
C GLU A 96 -0.41 21.04 -3.00
N ALA A 97 -1.75 20.93 -3.10
CA ALA A 97 -2.64 22.08 -3.09
C ALA A 97 -2.93 22.63 -1.68
N HIS A 98 -2.50 21.93 -0.61
CA HIS A 98 -2.85 22.24 0.78
C HIS A 98 -1.61 22.23 1.71
N ASP A 99 -0.49 22.78 1.26
CA ASP A 99 0.76 22.88 2.02
C ASP A 99 1.23 21.52 2.61
N PHE A 100 1.03 20.45 1.87
CA PHE A 100 1.32 19.06 2.27
C PHE A 100 0.63 18.60 3.56
N ARG A 101 -0.55 19.16 3.86
CA ARG A 101 -1.36 18.78 5.01
C ARG A 101 -2.54 17.92 4.58
N TYR A 102 -2.85 16.92 5.40
CA TYR A 102 -3.99 16.05 5.23
C TYR A 102 -5.02 16.30 6.33
N PRO A 103 -6.33 16.31 6.00
CA PRO A 103 -7.37 16.42 7.02
C PRO A 103 -7.53 15.10 7.80
N GLU A 104 -8.12 15.19 8.98
CA GLU A 104 -8.77 14.04 9.62
C GLU A 104 -10.24 13.99 9.19
N TYR A 105 -10.78 12.78 9.01
CA TYR A 105 -12.18 12.60 8.61
C TYR A 105 -12.81 11.37 9.25
N GLU A 106 -14.12 11.45 9.56
CA GLU A 106 -14.86 10.35 10.14
C GLU A 106 -15.59 9.55 9.05
N CYS A 107 -15.25 8.28 8.91
CA CYS A 107 -15.92 7.35 8.01
C CYS A 107 -17.04 6.60 8.74
N LYS A 108 -18.29 6.79 8.30
CA LYS A 108 -19.49 6.12 8.84
C LYS A 108 -19.85 4.84 8.06
N GLY A 109 -18.87 4.21 7.42
CA GLY A 109 -19.06 3.01 6.62
C GLY A 109 -19.93 3.26 5.38
N LYS A 110 -20.81 2.31 5.06
CA LYS A 110 -21.70 2.40 3.89
C LYS A 110 -22.56 3.68 3.89
N ALA A 111 -22.94 4.18 5.06
CA ALA A 111 -23.73 5.41 5.19
C ALA A 111 -22.99 6.67 4.67
N SER A 112 -21.66 6.67 4.62
CA SER A 112 -20.84 7.73 4.02
C SER A 112 -20.24 7.33 2.66
N GLY A 113 -20.78 6.27 2.02
CA GLY A 113 -20.34 5.82 0.70
C GLY A 113 -19.03 5.03 0.70
N CYS A 114 -18.62 4.45 1.85
CA CYS A 114 -17.48 3.55 1.92
C CYS A 114 -17.84 2.16 1.38
N TRP A 115 -16.82 1.43 0.90
CA TRP A 115 -16.96 0.04 0.50
C TRP A 115 -17.23 -0.89 1.69
N GLN A 116 -16.72 -0.53 2.87
CA GLN A 116 -16.91 -1.27 4.11
C GLN A 116 -18.27 -0.95 4.72
N PRO A 117 -19.10 -1.96 5.06
CA PRO A 117 -20.39 -1.73 5.70
C PRO A 117 -20.26 -1.04 7.06
N GLN A 118 -19.30 -1.48 7.88
CA GLN A 118 -19.05 -0.92 9.21
C GLN A 118 -18.22 0.36 9.14
N PRO A 119 -18.40 1.31 10.06
CA PRO A 119 -17.58 2.51 10.15
C PRO A 119 -16.09 2.17 10.33
N HIS A 120 -15.23 2.88 9.61
CA HIS A 120 -13.80 2.92 9.94
C HIS A 120 -13.51 3.87 11.13
N GLY A 121 -14.46 4.75 11.48
CA GLY A 121 -14.28 5.81 12.48
C GLY A 121 -13.43 6.96 11.99
N LYS A 122 -12.76 7.64 12.91
CA LYS A 122 -11.87 8.77 12.63
C LYS A 122 -10.58 8.28 11.98
N LEU A 123 -10.24 8.82 10.83
CA LEU A 123 -9.07 8.46 10.03
C LEU A 123 -8.24 9.69 9.70
N ASP A 124 -6.93 9.54 9.80
CA ASP A 124 -5.92 10.33 9.10
C ASP A 124 -5.61 9.69 7.73
N VAL A 125 -4.73 10.30 6.94
CA VAL A 125 -4.36 9.78 5.62
C VAL A 125 -3.67 8.42 5.70
N THR A 126 -2.82 8.21 6.70
CA THR A 126 -2.10 6.95 6.94
C THR A 126 -3.07 5.79 7.15
N SER A 127 -3.99 5.95 8.09
CA SER A 127 -5.03 4.96 8.36
C SER A 127 -5.98 4.78 7.17
N ALA A 128 -6.31 5.87 6.46
CA ALA A 128 -7.16 5.81 5.27
C ALA A 128 -6.51 5.04 4.10
N VAL A 129 -5.20 5.18 3.89
CA VAL A 129 -4.43 4.37 2.92
C VAL A 129 -4.46 2.91 3.33
N ALA A 130 -4.21 2.60 4.60
CA ALA A 130 -4.18 1.23 5.13
C ALA A 130 -5.48 0.46 4.87
N VAL A 131 -6.63 1.08 5.14
CA VAL A 131 -7.95 0.47 4.94
C VAL A 131 -8.58 0.83 3.59
N SER A 132 -7.89 1.59 2.74
CA SER A 132 -8.37 2.02 1.43
C SER A 132 -9.76 2.68 1.47
N CYS A 133 -10.02 3.57 2.44
CA CYS A 133 -11.32 4.15 2.75
C CYS A 133 -11.87 5.02 1.60
N ASN A 134 -12.99 4.63 0.98
CA ASN A 134 -13.60 5.41 -0.11
C ASN A 134 -14.07 6.79 0.35
N THR A 135 -14.66 6.88 1.56
CA THR A 135 -15.17 8.15 2.11
C THR A 135 -14.05 9.18 2.23
N TYR A 136 -12.92 8.78 2.81
CA TYR A 136 -11.77 9.65 2.98
C TYR A 136 -11.22 10.15 1.63
N PHE A 137 -10.98 9.24 0.70
CA PHE A 137 -10.41 9.60 -0.61
C PHE A 137 -11.39 10.37 -1.50
N ARG A 138 -12.70 10.23 -1.31
CA ARG A 138 -13.68 11.09 -1.98
C ARG A 138 -13.53 12.53 -1.52
N LEU A 139 -13.42 12.76 -0.19
CA LEU A 139 -13.19 14.09 0.36
C LEU A 139 -11.93 14.74 -0.24
N LEU A 140 -10.82 14.01 -0.32
CA LEU A 140 -9.61 14.53 -0.93
C LEU A 140 -9.82 14.84 -2.42
N ALA A 141 -10.46 13.93 -3.16
CA ALA A 141 -10.72 14.11 -4.59
C ALA A 141 -11.64 15.29 -4.91
N GLU A 142 -12.58 15.62 -4.02
CA GLU A 142 -13.44 16.82 -4.13
C GLU A 142 -12.65 18.14 -3.95
N GLY A 143 -11.51 18.06 -3.25
CA GLY A 143 -10.59 19.20 -3.03
C GLY A 143 -9.45 19.28 -4.03
N VAL A 144 -9.47 18.52 -5.13
CA VAL A 144 -8.40 18.51 -6.15
C VAL A 144 -8.96 18.90 -7.51
N ALA A 145 -8.38 19.91 -8.15
CA ALA A 145 -8.71 20.21 -9.54
C ALA A 145 -8.14 19.10 -10.46
N PRO A 146 -8.90 18.63 -11.49
CA PRO A 146 -8.44 17.60 -12.41
C PRO A 146 -7.09 17.92 -13.06
N GLU A 147 -6.80 19.18 -13.34
CA GLU A 147 -5.56 19.66 -13.96
C GLU A 147 -4.36 19.52 -13.00
N GLN A 148 -4.57 19.74 -11.70
CA GLN A 148 -3.55 19.53 -10.67
C GLN A 148 -3.19 18.06 -10.57
N LEU A 149 -4.21 17.19 -10.51
CA LEU A 149 -3.97 15.75 -10.51
C LEU A 149 -3.28 15.30 -11.80
N ALA A 150 -3.70 15.80 -12.96
CA ALA A 150 -3.08 15.47 -14.24
C ALA A 150 -1.58 15.84 -14.26
N SER A 151 -1.22 17.03 -13.77
CA SER A 151 0.17 17.48 -13.66
C SER A 151 0.98 16.57 -12.72
N LEU A 152 0.45 16.27 -11.54
CA LEU A 152 1.11 15.38 -10.59
C LEU A 152 1.36 14.00 -11.19
N VAL A 153 0.32 13.34 -11.73
CA VAL A 153 0.44 11.95 -12.19
C VAL A 153 1.37 11.82 -13.39
N GLN A 154 1.49 12.85 -14.23
CA GLN A 154 2.49 12.91 -15.29
C GLN A 154 3.92 12.88 -14.74
N SER A 155 4.18 13.52 -13.58
CA SER A 155 5.48 13.48 -12.93
C SER A 155 5.86 12.08 -12.43
N PHE A 156 4.89 11.18 -12.30
CA PHE A 156 5.05 9.76 -11.98
C PHE A 156 4.98 8.85 -13.21
N GLY A 157 4.82 9.43 -14.41
CA GLY A 157 4.69 8.68 -15.67
C GLY A 157 3.35 7.94 -15.81
N LEU A 158 2.30 8.40 -15.14
CA LEU A 158 0.96 7.84 -15.24
C LEU A 158 0.11 8.58 -16.27
N GLU A 159 -0.83 7.85 -16.86
CA GLU A 159 -1.88 8.42 -17.71
C GLU A 159 -2.80 9.30 -16.85
N SER A 160 -3.08 10.49 -17.35
CA SER A 160 -3.96 11.46 -16.70
C SER A 160 -5.42 10.99 -16.71
N PRO A 161 -6.22 11.33 -15.68
CA PRO A 161 -7.66 11.15 -15.75
C PRO A 161 -8.24 11.98 -16.90
N GLY A 162 -9.31 11.49 -17.52
CA GLY A 162 -9.99 12.20 -18.61
C GLY A 162 -10.58 13.54 -18.17
N ALA A 163 -10.71 14.47 -19.11
CA ALA A 163 -11.43 15.71 -18.87
C ALA A 163 -12.86 15.43 -18.37
N GLY A 164 -13.31 16.20 -17.37
CA GLY A 164 -14.63 15.99 -16.75
C GLY A 164 -14.71 14.81 -15.76
N SER A 165 -13.57 14.26 -15.35
CA SER A 165 -13.55 13.22 -14.31
C SER A 165 -14.17 13.72 -13.01
N THR A 166 -15.06 12.90 -12.44
CA THR A 166 -15.68 13.16 -11.13
C THR A 166 -14.73 12.76 -9.98
N ALA A 167 -15.00 13.23 -8.76
CA ALA A 167 -14.27 12.79 -7.57
C ALA A 167 -14.24 11.26 -7.42
N ALA A 168 -15.31 10.57 -7.82
CA ALA A 168 -15.36 9.10 -7.85
C ALA A 168 -14.31 8.54 -8.82
N ASN A 169 -14.19 9.10 -10.01
CA ASN A 169 -13.17 8.67 -10.99
C ASN A 169 -11.76 8.96 -10.49
N LEU A 170 -11.53 10.17 -9.91
CA LEU A 170 -10.22 10.57 -9.40
C LEU A 170 -9.72 9.69 -8.25
N MET A 171 -10.59 8.99 -7.53
CA MET A 171 -10.20 8.01 -6.51
C MET A 171 -10.25 6.56 -6.99
N GLY A 172 -10.45 6.35 -8.30
CA GLY A 172 -10.39 5.03 -8.95
C GLY A 172 -11.70 4.24 -8.92
N LEU A 173 -12.85 4.89 -8.74
CA LEU A 173 -14.15 4.22 -8.93
C LEU A 173 -14.61 4.35 -10.39
N GLY A 174 -15.13 3.24 -10.92
CA GLY A 174 -15.56 3.15 -12.32
C GLY A 174 -14.41 2.81 -13.27
N GLU A 175 -14.60 3.11 -14.56
CA GLU A 175 -13.73 2.66 -15.64
C GLU A 175 -13.00 3.81 -16.36
N GLN A 176 -13.26 5.06 -15.98
CA GLN A 176 -12.86 6.23 -16.76
C GLN A 176 -11.37 6.53 -16.65
N TRP A 177 -10.80 6.34 -15.48
CA TRP A 177 -9.36 6.50 -15.31
C TRP A 177 -8.65 5.17 -15.53
N ARG A 178 -8.02 5.07 -16.69
CA ARG A 178 -7.31 3.88 -17.15
C ARG A 178 -5.82 4.14 -17.17
N ILE A 179 -5.06 3.24 -16.61
CA ILE A 179 -3.61 3.36 -16.45
C ILE A 179 -2.96 2.04 -16.87
N SER A 180 -1.84 2.13 -17.57
CA SER A 180 -1.01 0.97 -17.89
C SER A 180 -0.53 0.29 -16.59
N PRO A 181 -0.71 -1.03 -16.43
CA PRO A 181 -0.16 -1.76 -15.29
C PRO A 181 1.34 -1.54 -15.08
N LEU A 182 2.10 -1.51 -16.17
CA LEU A 182 3.55 -1.27 -16.09
C LEU A 182 3.87 0.14 -15.60
N HIS A 183 3.14 1.17 -16.06
CA HIS A 183 3.30 2.53 -15.57
C HIS A 183 2.93 2.63 -14.09
N MET A 184 1.84 2.01 -13.66
CA MET A 184 1.44 1.97 -12.26
C MET A 184 2.51 1.31 -11.37
N ALA A 185 3.09 0.18 -11.79
CA ALA A 185 4.17 -0.46 -11.05
C ALA A 185 5.39 0.47 -10.89
N LYS A 186 5.81 1.13 -11.98
CA LYS A 186 6.92 2.11 -11.95
C LYS A 186 6.60 3.33 -11.09
N ALA A 187 5.35 3.82 -11.13
CA ALA A 187 4.91 4.94 -10.32
C ALA A 187 4.97 4.63 -8.81
N TYR A 188 4.67 3.39 -8.41
CA TYR A 188 4.83 2.98 -7.01
C TYR A 188 6.31 2.89 -6.57
N LEU A 189 7.22 2.50 -7.47
CA LEU A 189 8.66 2.60 -7.19
C LEU A 189 9.08 4.05 -7.01
N GLU A 190 8.59 4.94 -7.87
CA GLU A 190 8.88 6.36 -7.77
C GLU A 190 8.27 6.99 -6.51
N LEU A 191 7.05 6.60 -6.12
CA LEU A 191 6.43 7.01 -4.86
C LEU A 191 7.32 6.61 -3.66
N TYR A 192 7.83 5.39 -3.64
CA TYR A 192 8.76 4.95 -2.61
C TYR A 192 10.08 5.73 -2.64
N ARG A 193 10.66 6.02 -3.80
CA ARG A 193 11.89 6.82 -3.93
C ARG A 193 11.71 8.24 -3.35
N ARG A 194 10.50 8.78 -3.42
CA ARG A 194 10.13 10.08 -2.86
C ARG A 194 9.62 10.01 -1.41
N LYS A 195 9.80 8.89 -0.71
CA LYS A 195 9.22 8.65 0.63
C LYS A 195 9.55 9.71 1.68
N ASP A 196 10.68 10.38 1.53
CA ASP A 196 11.14 11.44 2.44
C ASP A 196 10.70 12.84 2.00
N GLN A 197 9.98 12.98 0.87
CA GLN A 197 9.44 14.26 0.41
C GLN A 197 8.16 14.62 1.17
N PRO A 198 7.84 15.94 1.27
CA PRO A 198 6.60 16.41 1.88
C PRO A 198 5.37 15.71 1.29
N GLY A 199 4.42 15.32 2.15
CA GLY A 199 3.18 14.64 1.77
C GLY A 199 3.32 13.14 1.45
N VAL A 200 4.50 12.62 1.13
CA VAL A 200 4.68 11.23 0.70
C VAL A 200 4.83 10.27 1.89
N SER A 201 5.60 10.66 2.92
CA SER A 201 5.88 9.80 4.07
C SER A 201 4.63 9.15 4.71
N PRO A 202 3.53 9.88 4.99
CA PRO A 202 2.33 9.26 5.58
C PRO A 202 1.61 8.30 4.62
N LEU A 203 1.77 8.46 3.30
CA LEU A 203 1.22 7.53 2.30
C LEU A 203 1.99 6.20 2.31
N VAL A 204 3.32 6.27 2.35
CA VAL A 204 4.19 5.08 2.43
C VAL A 204 3.98 4.36 3.76
N GLU A 205 3.87 5.09 4.87
CA GLU A 205 3.52 4.49 6.17
C GLU A 205 2.14 3.83 6.13
N GLY A 206 1.15 4.43 5.47
CA GLY A 206 -0.16 3.83 5.25
C GLY A 206 -0.09 2.52 4.46
N MET A 207 0.82 2.42 3.48
CA MET A 207 1.08 1.17 2.75
C MET A 207 1.72 0.11 3.67
N ARG A 208 2.61 0.48 4.60
CA ARG A 208 3.14 -0.42 5.64
C ARG A 208 2.00 -0.93 6.53
N GLN A 209 1.16 -0.04 7.00
CA GLN A 209 0.01 -0.42 7.83
C GLN A 209 -1.02 -1.26 7.07
N ALA A 210 -1.15 -1.09 5.75
CA ALA A 210 -2.00 -1.95 4.94
C ALA A 210 -1.55 -3.42 5.01
N ALA A 211 -0.24 -3.69 5.00
CA ALA A 211 0.31 -5.03 5.18
C ALA A 211 0.12 -5.58 6.60
N LEU A 212 0.16 -4.73 7.62
CA LEU A 212 0.07 -5.16 9.01
C LEU A 212 -1.38 -5.44 9.46
N ARG A 213 -2.30 -4.53 9.14
CA ARG A 213 -3.67 -4.54 9.67
C ARG A 213 -4.75 -4.03 8.71
N GLY A 214 -4.40 -3.72 7.47
CA GLY A 214 -5.32 -3.18 6.47
C GLY A 214 -5.72 -4.19 5.40
N THR A 215 -6.02 -3.68 4.20
CA THR A 215 -6.50 -4.49 3.08
C THR A 215 -5.47 -5.47 2.53
N GLY A 216 -4.20 -5.31 2.84
CA GLY A 216 -3.08 -6.20 2.49
C GLY A 216 -2.61 -7.10 3.63
N ALA A 217 -3.31 -7.17 4.75
CA ALA A 217 -2.86 -7.88 5.96
C ALA A 217 -2.59 -9.39 5.75
N ALA A 218 -3.14 -9.98 4.69
CA ALA A 218 -2.81 -11.35 4.32
C ALA A 218 -1.32 -11.52 3.97
N ILE A 219 -0.70 -10.51 3.35
CA ILE A 219 0.74 -10.52 3.04
C ILE A 219 1.55 -10.50 4.34
N GLY A 220 1.30 -9.53 5.22
CA GLY A 220 2.06 -9.41 6.48
C GLY A 220 1.94 -10.64 7.41
N ARG A 221 0.82 -11.37 7.34
CA ARG A 221 0.68 -12.64 8.09
C ARG A 221 1.48 -13.80 7.51
N GLN A 222 1.84 -13.76 6.24
CA GLN A 222 2.54 -14.84 5.56
C GLN A 222 4.05 -14.61 5.51
N LEU A 223 4.50 -13.37 5.49
CA LEU A 223 5.92 -13.03 5.59
C LEU A 223 6.47 -13.40 6.97
N LYS A 224 7.61 -14.08 7.01
CA LYS A 224 8.23 -14.54 8.26
C LYS A 224 9.39 -13.66 8.70
N GLN A 225 10.14 -13.13 7.75
CA GLN A 225 11.37 -12.37 7.99
C GLN A 225 11.25 -10.92 7.59
N ASP A 226 10.47 -10.65 6.55
CA ASP A 226 10.34 -9.35 5.95
C ASP A 226 9.04 -8.63 6.32
N THR A 227 9.00 -7.34 6.02
CA THR A 227 7.81 -6.51 6.02
C THR A 227 7.50 -6.06 4.59
N ALA A 228 6.31 -5.55 4.34
CA ALA A 228 5.92 -5.10 3.01
C ALA A 228 5.25 -3.73 3.04
N LEU A 229 5.41 -2.99 1.93
CA LEU A 229 4.55 -1.84 1.60
C LEU A 229 3.49 -2.31 0.61
N VAL A 230 2.22 -2.25 0.99
CA VAL A 230 1.14 -2.86 0.20
C VAL A 230 0.06 -1.85 -0.15
N LYS A 231 -0.42 -1.90 -1.38
CA LYS A 231 -1.67 -1.26 -1.78
C LYS A 231 -2.50 -2.22 -2.60
N THR A 232 -3.79 -2.32 -2.26
CA THR A 232 -4.79 -3.11 -2.97
C THR A 232 -5.71 -2.24 -3.81
N GLY A 233 -6.21 -2.81 -4.90
CA GLY A 233 -7.21 -2.23 -5.78
C GLY A 233 -8.28 -3.25 -6.15
N THR A 234 -9.46 -2.78 -6.50
CA THR A 234 -10.52 -3.57 -7.13
C THR A 234 -11.19 -2.67 -8.15
N ALA A 235 -11.33 -3.14 -9.38
CA ALA A 235 -11.95 -2.37 -10.45
C ALA A 235 -12.79 -3.30 -11.34
N PRO A 236 -13.75 -2.75 -12.13
CA PRO A 236 -14.42 -3.52 -13.18
C PRO A 236 -13.43 -4.16 -14.14
N CYS A 237 -13.63 -5.41 -14.49
CA CYS A 237 -12.86 -6.08 -15.53
C CYS A 237 -13.34 -5.60 -16.91
N THR A 238 -12.42 -5.09 -17.75
CA THR A 238 -12.77 -4.52 -19.06
C THR A 238 -12.17 -5.29 -20.23
N HIS A 239 -11.60 -6.47 -19.99
CA HIS A 239 -10.88 -7.25 -21.00
C HIS A 239 -11.42 -8.69 -21.15
N THR A 240 -12.30 -9.12 -20.25
CA THR A 240 -13.02 -10.38 -20.37
C THR A 240 -14.45 -10.23 -19.87
N SER A 241 -15.40 -10.92 -20.53
CA SER A 241 -16.83 -10.82 -20.20
C SER A 241 -17.26 -11.72 -19.04
N TRP A 242 -16.46 -12.73 -18.69
CA TRP A 242 -16.82 -13.69 -17.65
C TRP A 242 -16.44 -13.20 -16.23
N ALA A 243 -15.54 -12.22 -16.11
CA ALA A 243 -15.12 -11.69 -14.83
C ALA A 243 -15.76 -10.30 -14.57
N PRO A 244 -16.55 -10.13 -13.51
CA PRO A 244 -17.19 -8.84 -13.22
C PRO A 244 -16.20 -7.79 -12.69
N ALA A 245 -15.10 -8.23 -12.10
CA ALA A 245 -14.09 -7.35 -11.52
C ALA A 245 -12.70 -8.01 -11.50
N ASP A 246 -11.69 -7.18 -11.39
CA ASP A 246 -10.31 -7.57 -11.15
C ASP A 246 -9.85 -7.11 -9.76
N GLY A 247 -9.23 -8.01 -9.01
CA GLY A 247 -8.50 -7.67 -7.80
C GLY A 247 -7.03 -7.44 -8.12
N PHE A 248 -6.48 -6.38 -7.54
CA PHE A 248 -5.09 -5.95 -7.74
C PHE A 248 -4.36 -5.82 -6.42
N VAL A 249 -3.08 -6.14 -6.41
CA VAL A 249 -2.18 -5.79 -5.32
C VAL A 249 -0.81 -5.42 -5.83
N ILE A 250 -0.26 -4.35 -5.29
CA ILE A 250 1.15 -3.99 -5.41
C ILE A 250 1.80 -4.19 -4.05
N ALA A 251 2.92 -4.88 -4.01
CA ALA A 251 3.74 -5.10 -2.83
C ALA A 251 5.21 -4.80 -3.13
N LEU A 252 5.83 -3.94 -2.32
CA LEU A 252 7.27 -3.72 -2.30
C LEU A 252 7.84 -4.44 -1.09
N VAL A 253 8.87 -5.26 -1.28
CA VAL A 253 9.44 -6.15 -0.25
C VAL A 253 10.97 -6.15 -0.34
N PRO A 254 11.68 -6.05 0.81
CA PRO A 254 11.21 -5.64 2.15
C PRO A 254 10.74 -4.17 2.19
N ALA A 255 9.94 -3.81 3.20
CA ALA A 255 9.38 -2.44 3.28
C ALA A 255 10.44 -1.35 3.45
N GLU A 256 11.52 -1.62 4.21
CA GLU A 256 12.58 -0.66 4.52
C GLU A 256 13.50 -0.38 3.34
N GLN A 257 13.86 -1.43 2.60
CA GLN A 257 14.76 -1.38 1.43
C GLN A 257 14.28 -2.37 0.38
N PRO A 258 13.24 -2.05 -0.40
CA PRO A 258 12.68 -2.96 -1.37
C PRO A 258 13.70 -3.50 -2.38
N GLU A 259 13.73 -4.80 -2.52
CA GLU A 259 14.47 -5.52 -3.54
C GLU A 259 13.62 -5.81 -4.77
N ILE A 260 12.32 -6.06 -4.53
CA ILE A 260 11.34 -6.34 -5.57
C ILE A 260 10.07 -5.51 -5.39
N LEU A 261 9.39 -5.27 -6.51
CA LEU A 261 7.98 -4.91 -6.56
C LEU A 261 7.24 -6.03 -7.29
N LEU A 262 6.28 -6.64 -6.58
CA LEU A 262 5.31 -7.57 -7.16
C LEU A 262 3.99 -6.83 -7.42
N PHE A 263 3.52 -6.82 -8.66
CA PHE A 263 2.18 -6.40 -9.03
C PHE A 263 1.41 -7.62 -9.53
N LEU A 264 0.35 -7.99 -8.80
CA LEU A 264 -0.51 -9.14 -9.12
C LEU A 264 -1.93 -8.68 -9.43
N ARG A 265 -2.53 -9.28 -10.46
CA ARG A 265 -3.96 -9.21 -10.79
C ARG A 265 -4.57 -10.60 -10.73
N MET A 266 -5.79 -10.69 -10.21
CA MET A 266 -6.63 -11.89 -10.32
C MET A 266 -8.05 -11.51 -10.73
N HIS A 267 -8.68 -12.37 -11.54
CA HIS A 267 -10.05 -12.17 -12.01
C HIS A 267 -11.09 -12.58 -10.95
N SER A 268 -12.26 -11.94 -11.01
CA SER A 268 -13.46 -12.25 -10.19
C SER A 268 -13.26 -12.22 -8.68
N VAL A 269 -12.21 -11.52 -8.20
CA VAL A 269 -11.92 -11.37 -6.76
C VAL A 269 -11.64 -9.91 -6.41
N THR A 270 -11.62 -9.62 -5.10
CA THR A 270 -11.20 -8.31 -4.59
C THR A 270 -9.68 -8.21 -4.44
N GLY A 271 -9.16 -6.98 -4.36
CA GLY A 271 -7.74 -6.77 -4.07
C GLY A 271 -7.27 -7.40 -2.74
N ALA A 272 -8.13 -7.43 -1.71
CA ALA A 272 -7.81 -8.12 -0.47
C ALA A 272 -7.66 -9.64 -0.66
N LYS A 273 -8.49 -10.24 -1.52
CA LYS A 273 -8.34 -11.67 -1.88
C LYS A 273 -7.10 -11.93 -2.72
N THR A 274 -6.78 -11.03 -3.64
CA THR A 274 -5.51 -11.08 -4.42
C THR A 274 -4.28 -11.00 -3.49
N ALA A 275 -4.36 -10.22 -2.41
CA ALA A 275 -3.28 -10.14 -1.42
C ALA A 275 -3.01 -11.46 -0.70
N GLU A 276 -3.97 -12.36 -0.57
CA GLU A 276 -3.73 -13.71 -0.02
C GLU A 276 -2.79 -14.53 -0.94
N THR A 277 -3.00 -14.46 -2.24
CA THR A 277 -2.14 -15.14 -3.21
C THR A 277 -0.77 -14.47 -3.30
N ALA A 278 -0.72 -13.13 -3.30
CA ALA A 278 0.55 -12.41 -3.27
C ALA A 278 1.38 -12.76 -2.02
N GLY A 279 0.72 -12.91 -0.86
CA GLY A 279 1.41 -13.33 0.37
C GLY A 279 2.05 -14.72 0.24
N ARG A 280 1.34 -15.71 -0.34
CA ARG A 280 1.93 -17.04 -0.61
C ARG A 280 3.11 -16.98 -1.56
N ILE A 281 3.01 -16.17 -2.62
CA ILE A 281 4.11 -15.94 -3.57
C ILE A 281 5.34 -15.40 -2.83
N LEU A 282 5.14 -14.32 -2.08
CA LEU A 282 6.22 -13.65 -1.35
C LEU A 282 6.82 -14.53 -0.25
N GLN A 283 6.01 -15.33 0.44
CA GLN A 283 6.50 -16.31 1.41
C GLN A 283 7.43 -17.36 0.78
N GLN A 284 7.06 -17.88 -0.40
CA GLN A 284 7.93 -18.82 -1.14
C GLN A 284 9.25 -18.17 -1.59
N MET A 285 9.27 -16.85 -1.81
CA MET A 285 10.49 -16.14 -2.16
C MET A 285 11.41 -15.90 -0.96
N GLU A 286 10.87 -15.95 0.29
CA GLU A 286 11.68 -15.88 1.52
C GLU A 286 12.33 -17.23 1.89
N GLU A 287 11.82 -18.35 1.37
CA GLU A 287 12.31 -19.72 1.64
C GLU A 287 13.45 -20.13 0.71
#